data_73a5e8c41f45036b9cc0fe6f683685ea
#
_entry.id   73a5e8c41f45036b9cc0fe6f683685ea
#
_cell.length_a   1.000
_cell.length_b   1.000
_cell.length_c   1.000
_cell.angle_alpha   90.00
_cell.angle_beta   90.00
_cell.angle_gamma   90.00
#
_symmetry.space_group_name_H-M   'P 1'
#
loop_
_entity.id
_entity.type
_entity.pdbx_description
1 polymer ?
#
loop_
_entity_poly.entity_id
_entity_poly.type
_entity_poly.pdbx_seq_one_letter_code
_entity_poly.pdbx_strand_id
1 'polypeptide(L)'
;MTYPEVLANARTCIGQYCKACPVCNGVACKNQIPGPGAKGVGDTAIRNYNKWADIRVNMDTLCPGGAPDTTLELFGKSFRYPFFAGPVGAVNLHYSDTYTDMTYNDVLVRACAENGIAAFTGDGTNPTVMEMATRAIGAAGGCGVPTIKPWNIDTIREKMAQAKACLLYTSPSPRDMR
;
A
#
# COMPACT_ATOMS: atom_id res chain seq x y z
N MET A 1 9.86 14.83 -14.32
CA MET A 1 10.85 14.18 -13.40
C MET A 1 11.03 12.75 -13.87
N THR A 2 12.25 12.36 -14.17
CA THR A 2 12.59 10.99 -14.59
C THR A 2 12.80 10.08 -13.38
N TYR A 3 12.73 8.77 -13.57
CA TYR A 3 12.95 7.80 -12.48
C TYR A 3 14.35 7.95 -11.81
N PRO A 4 15.45 8.15 -12.55
CA PRO A 4 16.76 8.45 -11.94
C PRO A 4 16.77 9.71 -11.07
N GLU A 5 16.07 10.77 -11.47
CA GLU A 5 15.93 12.00 -10.67
C GLU A 5 15.15 11.76 -9.39
N VAL A 6 14.07 10.97 -9.44
CA VAL A 6 13.31 10.55 -8.25
C VAL A 6 14.22 9.79 -7.28
N LEU A 7 15.00 8.83 -7.77
CA LEU A 7 15.93 8.07 -6.93
C LEU A 7 17.04 8.94 -6.34
N ALA A 8 17.58 9.88 -7.11
CA ALA A 8 18.59 10.81 -6.63
C ALA A 8 18.05 11.66 -5.49
N ASN A 9 16.84 12.22 -5.64
CA ASN A 9 16.16 12.96 -4.60
C ASN A 9 15.84 12.08 -3.38
N ALA A 10 15.34 10.86 -3.59
CA ALA A 10 15.03 9.93 -2.51
C ALA A 10 16.24 9.66 -1.62
N ARG A 11 17.43 9.50 -2.19
CA ARG A 11 18.67 9.26 -1.43
C ARG A 11 19.06 10.41 -0.52
N THR A 12 18.62 11.62 -0.78
CA THR A 12 18.87 12.79 0.08
C THR A 12 17.86 12.93 1.21
N CYS A 13 16.67 12.32 1.06
CA CYS A 13 15.55 12.45 1.99
C CYS A 13 15.32 11.21 2.85
N ILE A 14 15.72 10.02 2.34
CA ILE A 14 15.46 8.74 2.99
C ILE A 14 16.53 8.45 4.06
N GLY A 15 16.09 7.80 5.16
CA GLY A 15 16.99 7.46 6.26
C GLY A 15 17.99 6.34 5.91
N GLN A 16 18.77 5.96 6.91
CA GLN A 16 19.92 5.05 6.76
C GLN A 16 19.55 3.61 6.34
N TYR A 17 18.33 3.18 6.53
CA TYR A 17 17.95 1.77 6.33
C TYR A 17 17.56 1.45 4.88
N CYS A 18 16.84 2.30 4.21
CA CYS A 18 16.55 2.12 2.79
C CYS A 18 17.66 2.72 1.93
N LYS A 19 18.07 2.01 0.88
CA LYS A 19 19.17 2.45 0.00
C LYS A 19 18.67 3.13 -1.29
N ALA A 20 17.36 3.28 -1.45
CA ALA A 20 16.73 3.79 -2.69
C ALA A 20 17.37 3.16 -3.94
N CYS A 21 17.36 1.82 -3.98
CA CYS A 21 17.99 1.06 -5.05
C CYS A 21 17.28 1.27 -6.38
N PRO A 22 17.99 1.30 -7.51
CA PRO A 22 17.40 1.37 -8.85
C PRO A 22 16.45 0.21 -9.14
N VAL A 23 16.78 -0.97 -8.58
CA VAL A 23 15.93 -2.15 -8.58
C VAL A 23 15.72 -2.59 -7.14
N CYS A 24 14.50 -2.49 -6.65
CA CYS A 24 14.15 -2.87 -5.29
C CYS A 24 13.95 -4.39 -5.19
N ASN A 25 15.04 -5.14 -5.14
CA ASN A 25 15.05 -6.60 -5.12
C ASN A 25 15.22 -7.20 -3.72
N GLY A 26 15.27 -6.38 -2.66
CA GLY A 26 15.41 -6.82 -1.28
C GLY A 26 16.84 -7.22 -0.84
N VAL A 27 17.83 -7.16 -1.72
CA VAL A 27 19.20 -7.61 -1.40
C VAL A 27 19.93 -6.62 -0.49
N ALA A 28 19.90 -5.32 -0.83
CA ALA A 28 20.68 -4.31 -0.13
C ALA A 28 20.21 -4.05 1.33
N CYS A 29 18.95 -4.32 1.64
CA CYS A 29 18.36 -4.15 2.97
C CYS A 29 18.04 -5.49 3.66
N LYS A 30 18.58 -6.59 3.17
CA LYS A 30 18.42 -7.92 3.76
C LYS A 30 18.93 -7.94 5.20
N ASN A 31 18.18 -8.58 6.11
CA ASN A 31 18.52 -8.77 7.52
C ASN A 31 18.73 -7.48 8.34
N GLN A 32 18.27 -6.32 7.86
CA GLN A 32 18.32 -5.08 8.62
C GLN A 32 17.06 -4.91 9.47
N ILE A 33 17.21 -4.64 10.77
CA ILE A 33 16.14 -4.34 11.72
C ILE A 33 16.56 -3.15 12.58
N PRO A 34 15.84 -2.03 12.56
CA PRO A 34 14.70 -1.73 11.68
C PRO A 34 15.14 -1.60 10.22
N GLY A 35 14.21 -1.80 9.29
CA GLY A 35 14.50 -1.64 7.87
C GLY A 35 13.38 -2.18 6.97
N PRO A 36 13.31 -1.74 5.73
CA PRO A 36 12.27 -2.15 4.79
C PRO A 36 12.46 -3.57 4.24
N GLY A 37 13.66 -4.17 4.43
CA GLY A 37 13.97 -5.51 3.96
C GLY A 37 13.27 -6.62 4.71
N ALA A 38 13.47 -7.85 4.25
CA ALA A 38 12.86 -9.03 4.87
C ALA A 38 13.39 -9.27 6.29
N LYS A 39 12.50 -9.69 7.18
CA LYS A 39 12.80 -10.10 8.55
C LYS A 39 12.86 -11.63 8.66
N GLY A 40 13.35 -12.14 9.76
CA GLY A 40 13.53 -13.57 9.98
C GLY A 40 14.73 -14.10 9.23
N VAL A 41 14.56 -15.09 8.36
CA VAL A 41 15.64 -15.63 7.50
C VAL A 41 16.15 -14.62 6.47
N GLY A 42 15.43 -13.53 6.27
CA GLY A 42 15.87 -12.40 5.48
C GLY A 42 15.83 -12.59 3.96
N ASP A 43 15.04 -13.51 3.44
CA ASP A 43 14.92 -13.76 2.00
C ASP A 43 13.54 -13.45 1.40
N THR A 44 12.55 -13.10 2.23
CA THR A 44 11.17 -12.90 1.78
C THR A 44 11.04 -11.84 0.68
N ALA A 45 11.70 -10.69 0.83
CA ALA A 45 11.66 -9.62 -0.18
C ALA A 45 12.36 -10.05 -1.48
N ILE A 46 13.45 -10.80 -1.38
CA ILE A 46 14.18 -11.36 -2.53
C ILE A 46 13.29 -12.37 -3.27
N ARG A 47 12.61 -13.24 -2.54
CA ARG A 47 11.68 -14.22 -3.13
C ARG A 47 10.50 -13.54 -3.79
N ASN A 48 9.92 -12.53 -3.17
CA ASN A 48 8.84 -11.74 -3.77
C ASN A 48 9.28 -11.12 -5.10
N TYR A 49 10.46 -10.54 -5.14
CA TYR A 49 11.01 -9.99 -6.38
C TYR A 49 11.21 -11.08 -7.44
N ASN A 50 11.84 -12.20 -7.07
CA ASN A 50 12.14 -13.28 -8.01
C ASN A 50 10.87 -13.95 -8.56
N LYS A 51 9.77 -13.96 -7.79
CA LYS A 51 8.49 -14.56 -8.21
C LYS A 51 7.88 -13.91 -9.45
N TRP A 52 8.18 -12.64 -9.71
CA TRP A 52 7.76 -12.01 -10.95
C TRP A 52 8.33 -12.69 -12.20
N ALA A 53 9.51 -13.30 -12.10
CA ALA A 53 10.12 -14.02 -13.19
C ALA A 53 9.40 -15.34 -13.54
N ASP A 54 8.54 -15.87 -12.69
CA ASP A 54 7.74 -17.06 -12.95
C ASP A 54 6.51 -16.75 -13.83
N ILE A 55 6.11 -15.47 -13.90
CA ILE A 55 4.99 -15.01 -14.71
C ILE A 55 5.47 -14.84 -16.14
N ARG A 56 4.78 -15.49 -17.08
CA ARG A 56 5.09 -15.44 -18.50
C ARG A 56 3.95 -14.79 -19.26
N VAL A 57 4.30 -13.97 -20.24
CA VAL A 57 3.34 -13.40 -21.18
C VAL A 57 3.09 -14.44 -22.28
N ASN A 58 1.82 -14.72 -22.58
CA ASN A 58 1.46 -15.50 -23.76
C ASN A 58 1.80 -14.71 -25.01
N MET A 59 2.51 -15.33 -25.94
CA MET A 59 2.86 -14.72 -27.22
C MET A 59 1.84 -15.16 -28.28
N ASP A 60 0.71 -14.48 -28.35
CA ASP A 60 -0.28 -14.69 -29.40
C ASP A 60 0.06 -13.79 -30.58
N THR A 61 0.53 -14.40 -31.68
CA THR A 61 0.95 -13.68 -32.88
C THR A 61 -0.24 -13.14 -33.70
N LEU A 62 -1.41 -13.77 -33.56
CA LEU A 62 -2.65 -13.39 -34.24
C LEU A 62 -3.70 -13.07 -33.17
N CYS A 63 -3.80 -11.81 -32.80
CA CYS A 63 -4.84 -11.35 -31.88
C CYS A 63 -5.57 -10.15 -32.48
N PRO A 64 -6.86 -9.95 -32.14
CA PRO A 64 -7.58 -8.75 -32.49
C PRO A 64 -6.83 -7.52 -31.95
N GLY A 65 -6.58 -6.53 -32.78
CA GLY A 65 -6.04 -5.25 -32.31
C GLY A 65 -7.02 -4.55 -31.36
N GLY A 66 -6.49 -3.85 -30.36
CA GLY A 66 -7.30 -3.09 -29.41
C GLY A 66 -6.51 -2.71 -28.17
N ALA A 67 -7.01 -1.73 -27.41
CA ALA A 67 -6.46 -1.42 -26.10
C ALA A 67 -6.94 -2.47 -25.09
N PRO A 68 -6.06 -3.02 -24.25
CA PRO A 68 -6.46 -3.97 -23.20
C PRO A 68 -7.34 -3.26 -22.16
N ASP A 69 -8.41 -3.91 -21.75
CA ASP A 69 -9.18 -3.49 -20.58
C ASP A 69 -8.46 -3.97 -19.32
N THR A 70 -7.98 -3.01 -18.52
CA THR A 70 -7.30 -3.27 -17.25
C THR A 70 -8.17 -2.97 -16.04
N THR A 71 -9.46 -2.67 -16.26
CA THR A 71 -10.40 -2.33 -15.19
C THR A 71 -10.59 -3.50 -14.21
N LEU A 72 -10.56 -3.20 -12.92
CA LEU A 72 -10.82 -4.15 -11.85
C LEU A 72 -11.98 -3.65 -10.97
N GLU A 73 -13.01 -4.48 -10.82
CA GLU A 73 -14.06 -4.28 -9.83
C GLU A 73 -13.67 -4.96 -8.51
N LEU A 74 -13.53 -4.17 -7.44
CA LEU A 74 -13.14 -4.67 -6.13
C LEU A 74 -13.87 -3.91 -5.03
N PHE A 75 -14.51 -4.62 -4.10
CA PHE A 75 -15.26 -4.04 -2.98
C PHE A 75 -16.32 -3.00 -3.39
N GLY A 76 -16.98 -3.24 -4.52
CA GLY A 76 -18.01 -2.33 -5.07
C GLY A 76 -17.44 -1.03 -5.65
N LYS A 77 -16.14 -0.98 -5.93
CA LYS A 77 -15.43 0.12 -6.57
C LYS A 77 -14.76 -0.35 -7.86
N SER A 78 -14.75 0.51 -8.86
CA SER A 78 -14.02 0.30 -10.10
C SER A 78 -12.66 0.96 -10.02
N PHE A 79 -11.62 0.20 -10.31
CA PHE A 79 -10.23 0.67 -10.38
C PHE A 79 -9.73 0.57 -11.81
N ARG A 80 -8.91 1.52 -12.21
CA ARG A 80 -8.36 1.59 -13.56
C ARG A 80 -7.37 0.47 -13.86
N TYR A 81 -6.67 -0.03 -12.82
CA TYR A 81 -5.63 -1.04 -12.95
C TYR A 81 -5.77 -2.12 -11.88
N PRO A 82 -5.42 -3.39 -12.19
CA PRO A 82 -5.54 -4.52 -11.28
C PRO A 82 -4.34 -4.65 -10.31
N PHE A 83 -3.83 -3.54 -9.80
CA PHE A 83 -2.80 -3.51 -8.77
C PHE A 83 -3.09 -2.41 -7.75
N PHE A 84 -2.47 -2.49 -6.60
CA PHE A 84 -2.68 -1.57 -5.50
C PHE A 84 -1.38 -1.27 -4.75
N ALA A 85 -1.36 -0.17 -4.01
CA ALA A 85 -0.26 0.15 -3.12
C ALA A 85 -0.41 -0.63 -1.81
N GLY A 86 0.62 -1.38 -1.44
CA GLY A 86 0.66 -2.17 -0.20
C GLY A 86 0.81 -1.28 1.04
N PRO A 87 0.40 -1.80 2.24
CA PRO A 87 0.47 -1.05 3.47
C PRO A 87 1.91 -0.87 3.95
N VAL A 88 2.25 0.35 4.35
CA VAL A 88 3.53 0.69 4.97
C VAL A 88 3.26 1.34 6.31
N GLY A 89 3.94 0.88 7.35
CA GLY A 89 3.85 1.43 8.71
C GLY A 89 5.23 1.65 9.29
N ALA A 90 5.30 2.40 10.40
CA ALA A 90 6.53 2.86 11.04
C ALA A 90 7.45 3.61 10.03
N VAL A 91 6.84 4.52 9.28
CA VAL A 91 7.50 5.23 8.17
C VAL A 91 8.70 6.03 8.65
N ASN A 92 8.55 6.78 9.73
CA ASN A 92 9.64 7.55 10.33
C ASN A 92 10.79 6.67 10.84
N LEU A 93 10.48 5.48 11.36
CA LEU A 93 11.50 4.53 11.83
C LEU A 93 12.29 3.91 10.67
N HIS A 94 11.62 3.56 9.57
CA HIS A 94 12.23 2.78 8.49
C HIS A 94 12.83 3.63 7.37
N TYR A 95 12.29 4.84 7.17
CA TYR A 95 12.66 5.66 6.02
C TYR A 95 13.26 7.01 6.42
N SER A 96 12.49 7.91 7.00
CA SER A 96 12.98 9.21 7.50
C SER A 96 11.90 9.93 8.29
N ASP A 97 12.27 11.04 8.97
CA ASP A 97 11.35 11.88 9.70
C ASP A 97 10.53 12.84 8.82
N THR A 98 10.71 12.79 7.50
CA THR A 98 9.97 13.61 6.53
C THR A 98 8.48 13.32 6.57
N TYR A 99 8.11 12.05 6.79
CA TYR A 99 6.74 11.60 6.91
C TYR A 99 6.51 10.83 8.20
N THR A 100 5.38 11.06 8.82
CA THR A 100 4.80 10.17 9.83
C THR A 100 3.89 9.15 9.16
N ASP A 101 3.48 8.10 9.86
CA ASP A 101 2.49 7.15 9.34
C ASP A 101 1.18 7.83 8.91
N MET A 102 0.79 8.89 9.61
CA MET A 102 -0.41 9.66 9.33
C MET A 102 -0.29 10.46 8.03
N THR A 103 0.76 11.25 7.89
CA THR A 103 0.98 12.08 6.70
C THR A 103 1.29 11.24 5.47
N TYR A 104 1.97 10.11 5.64
CA TYR A 104 2.23 9.17 4.55
C TYR A 104 0.93 8.52 4.06
N ASN A 105 0.06 8.06 4.96
CA ASN A 105 -1.22 7.47 4.57
C ASN A 105 -2.10 8.46 3.79
N ASP A 106 -2.12 9.75 4.19
CA ASP A 106 -2.86 10.79 3.46
C ASP A 106 -2.35 10.96 2.02
N VAL A 107 -1.03 11.09 1.86
CA VAL A 107 -0.41 11.22 0.53
C VAL A 107 -0.64 9.98 -0.31
N LEU A 108 -0.47 8.78 0.27
CA LEU A 108 -0.64 7.51 -0.43
C LEU A 108 -2.06 7.35 -0.96
N VAL A 109 -3.05 7.53 -0.10
CA VAL A 109 -4.47 7.35 -0.47
C VAL A 109 -4.88 8.32 -1.57
N ARG A 110 -4.52 9.59 -1.43
CA ARG A 110 -4.84 10.62 -2.42
C ARG A 110 -4.18 10.34 -3.76
N ALA A 111 -2.88 10.06 -3.78
CA ALA A 111 -2.17 9.75 -5.00
C ALA A 111 -2.70 8.49 -5.69
N CYS A 112 -3.06 7.45 -4.94
CA CYS A 112 -3.67 6.25 -5.50
C CYS A 112 -5.05 6.52 -6.10
N ALA A 113 -5.91 7.28 -5.40
CA ALA A 113 -7.22 7.64 -5.88
C ALA A 113 -7.16 8.45 -7.19
N GLU A 114 -6.27 9.44 -7.27
CA GLU A 114 -6.03 10.25 -8.47
C GLU A 114 -5.57 9.41 -9.67
N ASN A 115 -4.88 8.30 -9.42
CA ASN A 115 -4.40 7.39 -10.46
C ASN A 115 -5.30 6.17 -10.70
N GLY A 116 -6.43 6.08 -10.02
CA GLY A 116 -7.41 5.00 -10.21
C GLY A 116 -6.94 3.64 -9.71
N ILE A 117 -6.13 3.59 -8.66
CA ILE A 117 -5.71 2.35 -7.98
C ILE A 117 -6.10 2.38 -6.50
N ALA A 118 -6.23 1.20 -5.89
CA ALA A 118 -6.50 1.10 -4.46
C ALA A 118 -5.23 1.33 -3.61
N ALA A 119 -5.41 1.95 -2.44
CA ALA A 119 -4.37 2.06 -1.42
C ALA A 119 -4.71 1.21 -0.20
N PHE A 120 -3.77 0.40 0.28
CA PHE A 120 -3.84 -0.21 1.61
C PHE A 120 -3.01 0.65 2.57
N THR A 121 -3.65 1.19 3.62
CA THR A 121 -2.94 2.05 4.58
C THR A 121 -2.23 1.24 5.64
N GLY A 122 -1.12 1.76 6.15
CA GLY A 122 -0.40 1.17 7.27
C GLY A 122 -1.16 1.29 8.60
N ASP A 123 -0.81 0.42 9.55
CA ASP A 123 -1.33 0.44 10.91
C ASP A 123 -0.17 0.56 11.92
N GLY A 124 -0.40 1.26 13.01
CA GLY A 124 0.59 1.52 14.07
C GLY A 124 -0.01 1.39 15.47
N THR A 125 0.85 1.54 16.48
CA THR A 125 0.47 1.55 17.89
C THR A 125 -0.27 2.82 18.29
N ASN A 126 -0.04 3.93 17.57
CA ASN A 126 -0.74 5.18 17.81
C ASN A 126 -2.17 5.09 17.23
N PRO A 127 -3.23 5.24 18.06
CA PRO A 127 -4.62 5.17 17.59
C PRO A 127 -4.94 6.18 16.48
N THR A 128 -4.30 7.35 16.49
CA THR A 128 -4.50 8.40 15.50
C THR A 128 -4.13 7.96 14.07
N VAL A 129 -3.26 6.95 13.92
CA VAL A 129 -2.89 6.43 12.60
C VAL A 129 -4.12 5.85 11.89
N MET A 130 -4.93 5.06 12.60
CA MET A 130 -6.16 4.48 12.04
C MET A 130 -7.21 5.56 11.73
N GLU A 131 -7.39 6.51 12.63
CA GLU A 131 -8.33 7.63 12.45
C GLU A 131 -7.98 8.45 11.20
N MET A 132 -6.73 8.85 11.06
CA MET A 132 -6.28 9.64 9.91
C MET A 132 -6.33 8.85 8.61
N ALA A 133 -5.98 7.55 8.64
CA ALA A 133 -6.07 6.67 7.48
C ALA A 133 -7.51 6.52 6.98
N THR A 134 -8.46 6.25 7.87
CA THR A 134 -9.88 6.09 7.52
C THR A 134 -10.48 7.41 7.04
N ARG A 135 -10.09 8.54 7.63
CA ARG A 135 -10.50 9.88 7.17
C ARG A 135 -9.97 10.16 5.76
N ALA A 136 -8.71 9.86 5.47
CA ALA A 136 -8.12 10.04 4.14
C ALA A 136 -8.84 9.17 3.09
N ILE A 137 -9.15 7.92 3.43
CA ILE A 137 -9.90 7.00 2.56
C ILE A 137 -11.31 7.55 2.31
N GLY A 138 -12.00 8.03 3.33
CA GLY A 138 -13.32 8.66 3.19
C GLY A 138 -13.28 9.89 2.29
N ALA A 139 -12.30 10.77 2.47
CA ALA A 139 -12.12 11.97 1.64
C ALA A 139 -11.78 11.63 0.17
N ALA A 140 -11.17 10.47 -0.08
CA ALA A 140 -10.89 9.95 -1.42
C ALA A 140 -12.03 9.10 -2.01
N GLY A 141 -13.25 9.28 -1.53
CA GLY A 141 -14.42 8.56 -2.02
C GLY A 141 -14.42 7.04 -1.74
N GLY A 142 -13.70 6.61 -0.71
CA GLY A 142 -13.57 5.20 -0.35
C GLY A 142 -12.54 4.42 -1.18
N CYS A 143 -11.64 5.09 -1.89
CA CYS A 143 -10.60 4.46 -2.71
C CYS A 143 -9.41 3.96 -1.84
N GLY A 144 -9.68 3.12 -0.86
CA GLY A 144 -8.64 2.55 -0.02
C GLY A 144 -9.18 1.53 0.98
N VAL A 145 -8.26 0.77 1.57
CA VAL A 145 -8.56 -0.26 2.56
C VAL A 145 -7.67 -0.05 3.79
N PRO A 146 -8.24 0.20 4.98
CA PRO A 146 -7.45 0.32 6.19
C PRO A 146 -6.96 -1.06 6.63
N THR A 147 -5.66 -1.18 6.87
CA THR A 147 -5.07 -2.41 7.41
C THR A 147 -5.14 -2.39 8.93
N ILE A 148 -5.55 -3.50 9.52
CA ILE A 148 -5.54 -3.72 10.97
C ILE A 148 -4.58 -4.87 11.28
N LYS A 149 -3.54 -4.59 12.07
CA LYS A 149 -2.64 -5.61 12.57
C LYS A 149 -3.33 -6.53 13.59
N PRO A 150 -2.78 -7.72 13.88
CA PRO A 150 -3.35 -8.66 14.84
C PRO A 150 -3.12 -8.19 16.29
N TRP A 151 -3.77 -7.10 16.68
CA TRP A 151 -3.80 -6.58 18.05
C TRP A 151 -4.64 -7.48 18.97
N ASN A 152 -4.73 -7.13 20.25
CA ASN A 152 -5.74 -7.72 21.13
C ASN A 152 -7.15 -7.43 20.58
N ILE A 153 -8.12 -8.24 20.99
CA ILE A 153 -9.47 -8.22 20.43
C ILE A 153 -10.19 -6.88 20.62
N ASP A 154 -9.95 -6.20 21.74
CA ASP A 154 -10.62 -4.92 22.02
C ASP A 154 -10.09 -3.82 21.11
N THR A 155 -8.76 -3.73 20.94
CA THR A 155 -8.14 -2.82 19.97
C THR A 155 -8.61 -3.11 18.54
N ILE A 156 -8.76 -4.37 18.15
CA ILE A 156 -9.28 -4.73 16.82
C ILE A 156 -10.73 -4.21 16.66
N ARG A 157 -11.58 -4.41 17.67
CA ARG A 157 -12.97 -3.94 17.66
C ARG A 157 -13.06 -2.42 17.55
N GLU A 158 -12.24 -1.69 18.30
CA GLU A 158 -12.17 -0.23 18.23
C GLU A 158 -11.77 0.25 16.84
N LYS A 159 -10.69 -0.31 16.27
CA LYS A 159 -10.22 0.05 14.92
C LYS A 159 -11.24 -0.32 13.84
N MET A 160 -11.92 -1.45 13.97
CA MET A 160 -13.02 -1.81 13.06
C MET A 160 -14.20 -0.85 13.16
N ALA A 161 -14.55 -0.40 14.37
CA ALA A 161 -15.60 0.60 14.56
C ALA A 161 -15.23 1.94 13.92
N GLN A 162 -13.99 2.40 14.07
CA GLN A 162 -13.48 3.59 13.40
C GLN A 162 -13.53 3.45 11.88
N ALA A 163 -13.05 2.33 11.33
CA ALA A 163 -13.11 2.07 9.91
C ALA A 163 -14.56 2.08 9.40
N LYS A 164 -15.48 1.42 10.09
CA LYS A 164 -16.90 1.39 9.75
C LYS A 164 -17.51 2.79 9.77
N ALA A 165 -17.23 3.60 10.78
CA ALA A 165 -17.77 4.95 10.90
C ALA A 165 -17.33 5.89 9.75
N CYS A 166 -16.11 5.73 9.25
CA CYS A 166 -15.60 6.55 8.15
C CYS A 166 -15.93 6.02 6.75
N LEU A 167 -16.23 4.72 6.64
CA LEU A 167 -16.49 4.03 5.36
C LEU A 167 -17.97 3.71 5.15
N LEU A 168 -18.86 4.18 6.00
CA LEU A 168 -20.30 3.87 6.03
C LEU A 168 -21.08 4.20 4.73
N TYR A 169 -20.45 4.84 3.76
CA TYR A 169 -21.07 5.13 2.46
C TYR A 169 -20.69 4.16 1.33
N THR A 170 -19.94 3.11 1.62
CA THR A 170 -19.46 2.18 0.61
C THR A 170 -20.10 0.81 0.69
N SER A 171 -21.36 0.71 0.35
CA SER A 171 -22.15 -0.52 0.16
C SER A 171 -22.62 -1.20 1.45
N PRO A 172 -23.91 -1.39 1.63
CA PRO A 172 -24.44 -2.26 2.66
C PRO A 172 -23.94 -3.69 2.41
N SER A 173 -23.37 -4.31 3.45
CA SER A 173 -23.04 -5.73 3.39
C SER A 173 -24.30 -6.53 3.08
N PRO A 174 -24.25 -7.61 2.28
CA PRO A 174 -25.39 -8.49 2.08
C PRO A 174 -26.03 -9.03 3.36
N ARG A 175 -25.32 -8.95 4.50
CA ARG A 175 -25.85 -9.29 5.83
C ARG A 175 -26.71 -8.19 6.46
N ASP A 176 -26.55 -6.95 6.04
CA ASP A 176 -27.30 -5.81 6.56
C ASP A 176 -28.63 -5.61 5.81
N MET A 177 -28.90 -6.43 4.79
CA MET A 177 -30.12 -6.40 3.96
C MET A 177 -31.17 -7.48 4.34
N ARG A 178 -31.07 -8.05 5.55
CA ARG A 178 -32.06 -9.00 6.09
C ARG A 178 -32.79 -8.41 7.27
#